data_06b2691987498b1e7aa9961b4fafdd27
#
_entry.id   06b2691987498b1e7aa9961b4fafdd27
#
_cell.length_a   1.000
_cell.length_b   1.000
_cell.length_c   1.000
_cell.angle_alpha   90.00
_cell.angle_beta   90.00
_cell.angle_gamma   90.00
#
_symmetry.space_group_name_H-M   'P 1'
#
loop_
_entity.id
_entity.type
_entity.pdbx_description
1 polymer ?
#
loop_
_entity_poly.entity_id
_entity_poly.type
_entity_poly.pdbx_seq_one_letter_code
_entity_poly.pdbx_strand_id
1 'polypeptide(L)'
;MARKRKAGDGTVRQRKDGRWEGRIVIGYDDNGYPKTKNVLAKTKKECLEKLQELKEEYGGLKPEKVRSEMPFGDWLTYWYENHSKPKIRPTTQETYESRIRLHIIPEIGSIPLNKLTQNDLQQFYGRLKKSGRKRFADKYGEGLSDRMVRMCHATCRSALEKAVQDGLIRVNPAIGCKLPPKKAREMQVLTR
;
A
#
# COMPACT_ATOMS: atom_id res chain seq x y z
N MET A 1 38.82 3.32 -9.25
CA MET A 1 37.64 3.50 -8.36
C MET A 1 36.72 2.30 -8.50
N ALA A 2 36.40 1.60 -7.41
CA ALA A 2 35.50 0.43 -7.45
C ALA A 2 34.07 0.89 -7.74
N ARG A 3 33.46 0.37 -8.79
CA ARG A 3 32.08 0.66 -9.21
C ARG A 3 31.12 0.23 -8.09
N LYS A 4 30.32 1.16 -7.56
CA LYS A 4 29.26 0.90 -6.56
C LYS A 4 28.25 -0.11 -7.17
N ARG A 5 28.09 -1.29 -6.55
CA ARG A 5 27.17 -2.33 -7.03
C ARG A 5 25.71 -1.89 -6.88
N LYS A 6 24.85 -2.29 -7.82
CA LYS A 6 23.41 -2.04 -7.72
C LYS A 6 22.82 -2.88 -6.59
N ALA A 7 21.88 -2.32 -5.84
CA ALA A 7 21.14 -3.06 -4.82
C ALA A 7 20.38 -4.22 -5.49
N GLY A 8 20.52 -5.45 -4.95
CA GLY A 8 19.89 -6.66 -5.50
C GLY A 8 20.79 -7.55 -6.37
N ASP A 9 22.01 -7.10 -6.72
CA ASP A 9 22.94 -7.90 -7.56
C ASP A 9 23.55 -9.10 -6.83
N GLY A 10 23.33 -9.22 -5.51
CA GLY A 10 23.96 -10.25 -4.70
C GLY A 10 25.46 -10.01 -4.49
N THR A 11 26.09 -10.85 -3.71
CA THR A 11 27.54 -10.82 -3.45
C THR A 11 28.16 -12.15 -3.82
N VAL A 12 29.34 -12.10 -4.45
CA VAL A 12 30.17 -13.27 -4.75
C VAL A 12 31.53 -13.06 -4.10
N ARG A 13 31.96 -14.01 -3.31
CA ARG A 13 33.27 -13.99 -2.62
C ARG A 13 33.91 -15.37 -2.65
N GLN A 14 35.24 -15.42 -2.63
CA GLN A 14 35.96 -16.64 -2.40
C GLN A 14 36.10 -16.88 -0.89
N ARG A 15 35.81 -18.10 -0.45
CA ARG A 15 35.96 -18.52 0.93
C ARG A 15 37.42 -18.95 1.21
N LYS A 16 37.78 -19.07 2.45
CA LYS A 16 39.10 -19.53 2.87
C LYS A 16 39.39 -20.97 2.45
N ASP A 17 38.33 -21.77 2.21
CA ASP A 17 38.41 -23.16 1.73
C ASP A 17 38.58 -23.27 0.18
N GLY A 18 38.81 -22.14 -0.49
CA GLY A 18 39.02 -22.07 -1.95
C GLY A 18 37.72 -22.06 -2.77
N ARG A 19 36.57 -22.41 -2.20
CA ARG A 19 35.26 -22.40 -2.88
C ARG A 19 34.72 -20.98 -3.07
N TRP A 20 33.87 -20.79 -4.06
CA TRP A 20 33.16 -19.55 -4.30
C TRP A 20 31.78 -19.61 -3.68
N GLU A 21 31.42 -18.56 -2.94
CA GLU A 21 30.10 -18.37 -2.32
C GLU A 21 29.39 -17.20 -2.98
N GLY A 22 28.21 -17.48 -3.53
CA GLY A 22 27.25 -16.46 -3.98
C GLY A 22 26.15 -16.29 -2.94
N ARG A 23 25.74 -15.06 -2.63
CA ARG A 23 24.68 -14.75 -1.67
C ARG A 23 23.73 -13.73 -2.26
N ILE A 24 22.42 -14.01 -2.16
CA ILE A 24 21.34 -13.04 -2.44
C ILE A 24 20.46 -12.86 -1.23
N VAL A 25 19.89 -11.66 -1.11
CA VAL A 25 18.83 -11.37 -0.13
C VAL A 25 17.50 -11.71 -0.80
N ILE A 26 16.71 -12.59 -0.18
CA ILE A 26 15.40 -13.06 -0.68
C ILE A 26 14.22 -12.39 0.04
N GLY A 27 14.48 -11.63 1.11
CA GLY A 27 13.47 -10.94 1.91
C GLY A 27 14.06 -10.47 3.22
N TYR A 28 13.18 -10.01 4.10
CA TYR A 28 13.52 -9.64 5.47
C TYR A 28 12.61 -10.42 6.43
N ASP A 29 13.08 -10.67 7.64
CA ASP A 29 12.26 -11.25 8.70
C ASP A 29 11.42 -10.16 9.40
N ASP A 30 10.58 -10.59 10.35
CA ASP A 30 9.69 -9.70 11.11
C ASP A 30 10.45 -8.65 11.95
N ASN A 31 11.74 -8.86 12.18
CA ASN A 31 12.64 -7.97 12.89
C ASN A 31 13.48 -7.09 11.96
N GLY A 32 13.26 -7.17 10.66
CA GLY A 32 13.98 -6.37 9.64
C GLY A 32 15.36 -6.92 9.25
N TYR A 33 15.74 -8.14 9.69
CA TYR A 33 16.99 -8.77 9.26
C TYR A 33 16.86 -9.44 7.89
N PRO A 34 17.87 -9.33 7.02
CA PRO A 34 17.82 -9.89 5.69
C PRO A 34 17.85 -11.42 5.70
N LYS A 35 16.80 -12.04 5.17
CA LYS A 35 16.79 -13.48 4.84
C LYS A 35 17.63 -13.68 3.59
N THR A 36 18.67 -14.51 3.67
CA THR A 36 19.59 -14.72 2.57
C THR A 36 19.60 -16.19 2.12
N LYS A 37 19.75 -16.41 0.81
CA LYS A 37 20.13 -17.71 0.26
C LYS A 37 21.55 -17.67 -0.33
N ASN A 38 22.28 -18.77 -0.15
CA ASN A 38 23.65 -18.90 -0.56
C ASN A 38 23.79 -20.06 -1.55
N VAL A 39 24.68 -19.91 -2.52
CA VAL A 39 25.16 -20.98 -3.40
C VAL A 39 26.65 -21.15 -3.22
N LEU A 40 27.13 -22.39 -3.36
CA LEU A 40 28.54 -22.74 -3.33
C LEU A 40 28.93 -23.40 -4.64
N ALA A 41 30.11 -23.05 -5.14
CA ALA A 41 30.68 -23.62 -6.35
C ALA A 41 32.20 -23.75 -6.27
N LYS A 42 32.79 -24.62 -7.09
CA LYS A 42 34.26 -24.79 -7.19
C LYS A 42 34.89 -23.64 -7.95
N THR A 43 34.20 -23.11 -8.95
CA THR A 43 34.70 -22.02 -9.80
C THR A 43 33.82 -20.76 -9.66
N LYS A 44 34.41 -19.60 -9.96
CA LYS A 44 33.69 -18.33 -9.96
C LYS A 44 32.57 -18.30 -10.99
N LYS A 45 32.82 -18.89 -12.19
CA LYS A 45 31.84 -18.94 -13.28
C LYS A 45 30.61 -19.74 -12.90
N GLU A 46 30.80 -20.95 -12.39
CA GLU A 46 29.72 -21.81 -11.88
C GLU A 46 28.92 -21.14 -10.73
N CYS A 47 29.62 -20.41 -9.86
CA CYS A 47 28.97 -19.68 -8.77
C CYS A 47 28.08 -18.55 -9.30
N LEU A 48 28.50 -17.85 -10.36
CA LEU A 48 27.70 -16.80 -11.00
C LEU A 48 26.48 -17.37 -11.73
N GLU A 49 26.63 -18.50 -12.41
CA GLU A 49 25.54 -19.21 -13.10
C GLU A 49 24.48 -19.65 -12.07
N LYS A 50 24.87 -20.36 -11.02
CA LYS A 50 23.97 -20.76 -9.92
C LYS A 50 23.34 -19.57 -9.20
N LEU A 51 24.07 -18.46 -9.06
CA LEU A 51 23.53 -17.25 -8.46
C LEU A 51 22.50 -16.60 -9.38
N GLN A 52 22.66 -16.70 -10.70
CA GLN A 52 21.70 -16.22 -11.67
C GLN A 52 20.41 -17.06 -11.67
N GLU A 53 20.54 -18.38 -11.64
CA GLU A 53 19.40 -19.31 -11.47
C GLU A 53 18.62 -19.01 -10.20
N LEU A 54 19.32 -18.78 -9.08
CA LEU A 54 18.73 -18.37 -7.83
C LEU A 54 18.03 -16.99 -7.91
N LYS A 55 18.58 -16.07 -8.70
CA LYS A 55 17.93 -14.78 -8.96
C LYS A 55 16.68 -14.93 -9.81
N GLU A 56 16.63 -15.84 -10.74
CA GLU A 56 15.46 -16.13 -11.56
C GLU A 56 14.38 -16.83 -10.73
N GLU A 57 14.78 -17.80 -9.90
CA GLU A 57 13.89 -18.52 -8.99
C GLU A 57 13.28 -17.59 -7.92
N TYR A 58 14.11 -16.76 -7.28
CA TYR A 58 13.69 -15.89 -6.16
C TYR A 58 13.55 -14.42 -6.54
N GLY A 59 14.12 -13.99 -7.65
CA GLY A 59 14.06 -12.60 -8.14
C GLY A 59 12.71 -12.23 -8.75
N GLY A 60 11.92 -13.23 -9.16
CA GLY A 60 10.50 -13.08 -9.52
C GLY A 60 9.59 -12.91 -8.31
N LEU A 61 10.05 -13.37 -7.17
CA LEU A 61 9.38 -13.30 -5.88
C LEU A 61 10.03 -12.23 -4.99
N LYS A 62 10.03 -10.97 -5.41
CA LYS A 62 10.14 -9.89 -4.44
C LYS A 62 8.83 -9.89 -3.67
N PRO A 63 8.82 -10.26 -2.36
CA PRO A 63 7.59 -10.21 -1.57
C PRO A 63 6.94 -8.83 -1.61
N GLU A 64 7.76 -7.78 -1.73
CA GLU A 64 7.33 -6.40 -1.94
C GLU A 64 6.64 -6.18 -3.29
N LYS A 65 7.13 -6.82 -4.38
CA LYS A 65 6.54 -6.64 -5.71
C LYS A 65 5.17 -7.33 -5.82
N VAL A 66 5.04 -8.53 -5.28
CA VAL A 66 3.75 -9.24 -5.23
C VAL A 66 2.75 -8.51 -4.34
N ARG A 67 3.20 -8.00 -3.18
CA ARG A 67 2.33 -7.20 -2.30
C ARG A 67 1.97 -5.84 -2.89
N SER A 68 2.87 -5.20 -3.64
CA SER A 68 2.58 -3.91 -4.28
C SER A 68 1.64 -4.04 -5.49
N GLU A 69 1.56 -5.20 -6.11
CA GLU A 69 0.63 -5.50 -7.22
C GLU A 69 -0.75 -5.96 -6.74
N MET A 70 -0.93 -6.17 -5.41
CA MET A 70 -2.25 -6.50 -4.86
C MET A 70 -3.27 -5.39 -5.11
N PRO A 71 -4.56 -5.71 -5.28
CA PRO A 71 -5.62 -4.72 -5.38
C PRO A 71 -5.66 -3.81 -4.14
N PHE A 72 -5.90 -2.52 -4.36
CA PHE A 72 -5.99 -1.57 -3.24
C PHE A 72 -7.09 -1.95 -2.23
N GLY A 73 -8.17 -2.58 -2.67
CA GLY A 73 -9.25 -3.06 -1.81
C GLY A 73 -8.78 -4.13 -0.81
N ASP A 74 -7.92 -5.05 -1.27
CA ASP A 74 -7.35 -6.10 -0.41
C ASP A 74 -6.40 -5.52 0.63
N TRP A 75 -5.54 -4.59 0.18
CA TRP A 75 -4.68 -3.83 1.10
C TRP A 75 -5.49 -3.03 2.12
N LEU A 76 -6.54 -2.34 1.68
CA LEU A 76 -7.39 -1.52 2.55
C LEU A 76 -8.10 -2.37 3.61
N THR A 77 -8.58 -3.56 3.22
CA THR A 77 -9.20 -4.52 4.14
C THR A 77 -8.19 -5.04 5.15
N TYR A 78 -7.00 -5.45 4.69
CA TYR A 78 -5.91 -5.88 5.56
C TYR A 78 -5.50 -4.79 6.55
N TRP A 79 -5.30 -3.55 6.07
CA TRP A 79 -4.96 -2.40 6.90
C TRP A 79 -6.05 -2.12 7.94
N TYR A 80 -7.32 -2.17 7.52
CA TYR A 80 -8.42 -1.91 8.43
C TYR A 80 -8.47 -2.93 9.57
N GLU A 81 -8.46 -4.22 9.26
CA GLU A 81 -8.56 -5.30 10.26
C GLU A 81 -7.36 -5.32 11.23
N ASN A 82 -6.14 -5.11 10.73
CA ASN A 82 -4.92 -5.29 11.53
C ASN A 82 -4.42 -4.00 12.19
N HIS A 83 -4.67 -2.82 11.60
CA HIS A 83 -4.07 -1.57 12.07
C HIS A 83 -5.07 -0.53 12.58
N SER A 84 -6.28 -0.49 12.03
CA SER A 84 -7.28 0.53 12.39
C SER A 84 -8.32 0.01 13.38
N LYS A 85 -8.95 -1.12 13.09
CA LYS A 85 -10.04 -1.71 13.86
C LYS A 85 -9.72 -1.91 15.35
N PRO A 86 -8.54 -2.44 15.74
CA PRO A 86 -8.22 -2.65 17.16
C PRO A 86 -8.11 -1.37 17.98
N LYS A 87 -7.94 -0.22 17.32
CA LYS A 87 -7.71 1.09 17.98
C LYS A 87 -8.95 1.97 18.08
N ILE A 88 -10.08 1.55 17.49
CA ILE A 88 -11.28 2.37 17.38
C ILE A 88 -12.48 1.71 18.06
N ARG A 89 -13.42 2.54 18.54
CA ARG A 89 -14.64 2.08 19.20
C ARG A 89 -15.58 1.36 18.22
N PRO A 90 -16.44 0.41 18.69
CA PRO A 90 -17.35 -0.37 17.83
C PRO A 90 -18.22 0.48 16.90
N THR A 91 -18.81 1.57 17.40
CA THR A 91 -19.61 2.49 16.59
C THR A 91 -18.82 3.18 15.49
N THR A 92 -17.51 3.39 15.71
CA THR A 92 -16.61 3.94 14.70
C THR A 92 -16.24 2.86 13.67
N GLN A 93 -16.12 1.60 14.10
CA GLN A 93 -15.86 0.45 13.20
C GLN A 93 -16.94 0.34 12.14
N GLU A 94 -18.23 0.36 12.52
CA GLU A 94 -19.36 0.31 11.59
C GLU A 94 -19.30 1.40 10.52
N THR A 95 -18.91 2.62 10.92
CA THR A 95 -18.78 3.74 9.98
C THR A 95 -17.59 3.59 9.05
N TYR A 96 -16.48 2.97 9.49
CA TYR A 96 -15.33 2.64 8.64
C TYR A 96 -15.68 1.53 7.66
N GLU A 97 -16.26 0.44 8.13
CA GLU A 97 -16.68 -0.70 7.33
C GLU A 97 -17.68 -0.29 6.24
N SER A 98 -18.68 0.51 6.61
CA SER A 98 -19.64 1.05 5.65
C SER A 98 -18.97 1.87 4.54
N ARG A 99 -18.04 2.76 4.89
CA ARG A 99 -17.29 3.57 3.90
C ARG A 99 -16.42 2.72 2.99
N ILE A 100 -15.68 1.79 3.55
CA ILE A 100 -14.79 0.90 2.81
C ILE A 100 -15.62 0.07 1.83
N ARG A 101 -16.65 -0.61 2.32
CA ARG A 101 -17.46 -1.55 1.54
C ARG A 101 -18.35 -0.87 0.49
N LEU A 102 -18.99 0.25 0.85
CA LEU A 102 -20.00 0.88 -0.02
C LEU A 102 -19.43 1.91 -0.99
N HIS A 103 -18.31 2.54 -0.64
CA HIS A 103 -17.80 3.67 -1.40
C HIS A 103 -16.39 3.46 -1.96
N ILE A 104 -15.45 2.92 -1.19
CA ILE A 104 -14.05 2.87 -1.61
C ILE A 104 -13.77 1.64 -2.48
N ILE A 105 -14.06 0.44 -1.98
CA ILE A 105 -13.78 -0.81 -2.71
C ILE A 105 -14.46 -0.88 -4.08
N PRO A 106 -15.76 -0.54 -4.23
CA PRO A 106 -16.43 -0.64 -5.52
C PRO A 106 -15.87 0.29 -6.60
N GLU A 107 -15.27 1.41 -6.21
CA GLU A 107 -14.83 2.47 -7.13
C GLU A 107 -13.35 2.39 -7.51
N ILE A 108 -12.50 2.05 -6.55
CA ILE A 108 -11.04 2.06 -6.73
C ILE A 108 -10.35 0.81 -6.15
N GLY A 109 -11.10 -0.12 -5.57
CA GLY A 109 -10.55 -1.31 -4.91
C GLY A 109 -9.84 -2.27 -5.86
N SER A 110 -10.23 -2.34 -7.13
CA SER A 110 -9.62 -3.20 -8.15
C SER A 110 -8.28 -2.68 -8.68
N ILE A 111 -7.95 -1.41 -8.44
CA ILE A 111 -6.70 -0.81 -8.93
C ILE A 111 -5.53 -1.40 -8.13
N PRO A 112 -4.47 -1.91 -8.79
CA PRO A 112 -3.27 -2.36 -8.10
C PRO A 112 -2.64 -1.23 -7.27
N LEU A 113 -2.21 -1.56 -6.05
CA LEU A 113 -1.70 -0.58 -5.07
C LEU A 113 -0.56 0.28 -5.64
N ASN A 114 0.35 -0.33 -6.41
CA ASN A 114 1.48 0.34 -7.05
C ASN A 114 1.12 1.16 -8.30
N LYS A 115 -0.11 1.00 -8.82
CA LYS A 115 -0.61 1.75 -9.98
C LYS A 115 -1.63 2.82 -9.60
N LEU A 116 -2.05 2.85 -8.33
CA LEU A 116 -3.00 3.84 -7.84
C LEU A 116 -2.37 5.24 -7.86
N THR A 117 -2.96 6.15 -8.62
CA THR A 117 -2.46 7.51 -8.79
C THR A 117 -3.26 8.55 -8.02
N GLN A 118 -2.68 9.74 -7.85
CA GLN A 118 -3.40 10.89 -7.29
C GLN A 118 -4.63 11.27 -8.14
N ASN A 119 -4.52 11.11 -9.47
CA ASN A 119 -5.62 11.41 -10.39
C ASN A 119 -6.81 10.45 -10.19
N ASP A 120 -6.55 9.16 -9.98
CA ASP A 120 -7.59 8.16 -9.70
C ASP A 120 -8.35 8.52 -8.43
N LEU A 121 -7.63 8.90 -7.38
CA LEU A 121 -8.22 9.36 -6.12
C LEU A 121 -9.01 10.65 -6.31
N GLN A 122 -8.49 11.61 -7.08
CA GLN A 122 -9.17 12.87 -7.34
C GLN A 122 -10.49 12.66 -8.11
N GLN A 123 -10.47 11.79 -9.12
CA GLN A 123 -11.67 11.41 -9.88
C GLN A 123 -12.67 10.68 -8.99
N PHE A 124 -12.20 9.76 -8.15
CA PHE A 124 -13.02 9.06 -7.16
C PHE A 124 -13.76 10.05 -6.24
N TYR A 125 -13.06 11.04 -5.67
CA TYR A 125 -13.72 12.05 -4.82
C TYR A 125 -14.72 12.90 -5.61
N GLY A 126 -14.45 13.19 -6.86
CA GLY A 126 -15.39 13.86 -7.78
C GLY A 126 -16.66 13.03 -8.01
N ARG A 127 -16.52 11.73 -8.26
CA ARG A 127 -17.68 10.82 -8.42
C ARG A 127 -18.48 10.71 -7.12
N LEU A 128 -17.83 10.57 -5.98
CA LEU A 128 -18.51 10.56 -4.69
C LEU A 128 -19.36 11.81 -4.46
N LYS A 129 -18.85 12.97 -4.89
CA LYS A 129 -19.57 14.24 -4.75
C LYS A 129 -20.76 14.36 -5.68
N LYS A 130 -20.70 13.77 -6.87
CA LYS A 130 -21.77 13.84 -7.88
C LYS A 130 -22.85 12.79 -7.66
N SER A 131 -22.48 11.52 -7.47
CA SER A 131 -23.40 10.37 -7.50
C SER A 131 -23.04 9.26 -6.49
N GLY A 132 -22.30 9.60 -5.42
CA GLY A 132 -21.81 8.60 -4.47
C GLY A 132 -22.85 8.08 -3.46
N ARG A 133 -24.04 8.64 -3.41
CA ARG A 133 -25.07 8.27 -2.44
C ARG A 133 -25.76 6.97 -2.83
N LYS A 134 -25.74 5.98 -1.92
CA LYS A 134 -26.34 4.66 -2.14
C LYS A 134 -27.72 4.47 -1.48
N ARG A 135 -28.10 5.36 -0.56
CA ARG A 135 -29.39 5.31 0.17
C ARG A 135 -29.98 6.71 0.28
N PHE A 136 -31.31 6.80 0.16
CA PHE A 136 -32.06 8.06 0.29
C PHE A 136 -31.63 9.13 -0.72
N ALA A 137 -31.28 8.73 -1.96
CA ALA A 137 -30.92 9.67 -3.01
C ALA A 137 -32.05 10.62 -3.36
N ASP A 138 -33.29 10.11 -3.37
CA ASP A 138 -34.52 10.89 -3.65
C ASP A 138 -34.72 12.05 -2.65
N LYS A 139 -34.32 11.83 -1.40
CA LYS A 139 -34.52 12.81 -0.31
C LYS A 139 -33.38 13.81 -0.19
N TYR A 140 -32.15 13.40 -0.43
CA TYR A 140 -30.96 14.19 -0.11
C TYR A 140 -30.05 14.43 -1.34
N GLY A 141 -30.51 14.05 -2.54
CA GLY A 141 -29.74 14.13 -3.78
C GLY A 141 -28.69 13.01 -3.91
N GLU A 142 -28.20 12.80 -5.11
CA GLU A 142 -27.30 11.68 -5.45
C GLU A 142 -25.88 11.80 -4.89
N GLY A 143 -25.41 13.01 -4.61
CA GLY A 143 -24.07 13.28 -4.14
C GLY A 143 -23.90 13.03 -2.62
N LEU A 144 -22.69 12.67 -2.24
CA LEU A 144 -22.32 12.60 -0.83
C LEU A 144 -22.00 14.00 -0.26
N SER A 145 -22.20 14.15 1.04
CA SER A 145 -21.82 15.36 1.77
C SER A 145 -20.30 15.57 1.74
N ASP A 146 -19.86 16.83 1.80
CA ASP A 146 -18.43 17.19 1.87
C ASP A 146 -17.71 16.48 3.02
N ARG A 147 -18.39 16.32 4.15
CA ARG A 147 -17.87 15.58 5.30
C ARG A 147 -17.60 14.12 4.94
N MET A 148 -18.51 13.43 4.24
CA MET A 148 -18.35 12.03 3.89
C MET A 148 -17.18 11.84 2.89
N VAL A 149 -17.07 12.70 1.88
CA VAL A 149 -15.94 12.68 0.92
C VAL A 149 -14.60 12.84 1.66
N ARG A 150 -14.54 13.79 2.61
CA ARG A 150 -13.34 13.97 3.44
C ARG A 150 -13.02 12.76 4.31
N MET A 151 -14.03 12.08 4.84
CA MET A 151 -13.84 10.87 5.64
C MET A 151 -13.33 9.70 4.78
N CYS A 152 -13.82 9.55 3.53
CA CYS A 152 -13.28 8.59 2.57
C CYS A 152 -11.81 8.89 2.25
N HIS A 153 -11.49 10.17 2.00
CA HIS A 153 -10.10 10.60 1.79
C HIS A 153 -9.21 10.27 2.99
N ALA A 154 -9.64 10.59 4.22
CA ALA A 154 -8.86 10.32 5.42
C ALA A 154 -8.57 8.81 5.59
N THR A 155 -9.57 7.96 5.28
CA THR A 155 -9.41 6.50 5.31
C THR A 155 -8.38 6.03 4.26
N CYS A 156 -8.51 6.48 3.00
CA CYS A 156 -7.55 6.15 1.94
C CYS A 156 -6.14 6.65 2.29
N ARG A 157 -6.02 7.91 2.75
CA ARG A 157 -4.73 8.50 3.10
C ARG A 157 -4.01 7.72 4.21
N SER A 158 -4.73 7.33 5.26
CA SER A 158 -4.13 6.57 6.38
C SER A 158 -3.69 5.17 5.96
N ALA A 159 -4.49 4.48 5.13
CA ALA A 159 -4.13 3.16 4.60
C ALA A 159 -2.93 3.23 3.66
N LEU A 160 -2.87 4.23 2.79
CA LEU A 160 -1.76 4.45 1.86
C LEU A 160 -0.49 4.94 2.56
N GLU A 161 -0.62 5.70 3.65
CA GLU A 161 0.52 6.08 4.49
C GLU A 161 1.17 4.85 5.12
N LYS A 162 0.36 3.91 5.60
CA LYS A 162 0.87 2.63 6.11
C LYS A 162 1.53 1.81 5.00
N ALA A 163 1.00 1.83 3.77
CA ALA A 163 1.63 1.18 2.62
C ALA A 163 3.02 1.76 2.29
N VAL A 164 3.20 3.07 2.45
CA VAL A 164 4.51 3.74 2.32
C VAL A 164 5.46 3.28 3.43
N GLN A 165 5.00 3.26 4.69
CA GLN A 165 5.80 2.81 5.83
C GLN A 165 6.25 1.35 5.69
N ASP A 166 5.40 0.50 5.11
CA ASP A 166 5.71 -0.92 4.85
C ASP A 166 6.52 -1.15 3.56
N GLY A 167 6.91 -0.06 2.86
CA GLY A 167 7.71 -0.13 1.64
C GLY A 167 6.99 -0.63 0.39
N LEU A 168 5.66 -0.79 0.43
CA LEU A 168 4.86 -1.30 -0.69
C LEU A 168 4.73 -0.28 -1.83
N ILE A 169 4.67 1.00 -1.49
CA ILE A 169 4.66 2.13 -2.43
C ILE A 169 5.65 3.19 -1.98
N ARG A 170 6.17 3.97 -2.92
CA ARG A 170 7.20 4.98 -2.62
C ARG A 170 6.63 6.27 -2.04
N VAL A 171 5.45 6.66 -2.50
CA VAL A 171 4.80 7.93 -2.16
C VAL A 171 3.32 7.68 -1.97
N ASN A 172 2.72 8.36 -1.01
CA ASN A 172 1.28 8.30 -0.78
C ASN A 172 0.53 9.15 -1.83
N PRO A 173 -0.23 8.53 -2.75
CA PRO A 173 -0.92 9.26 -3.81
C PRO A 173 -2.11 10.11 -3.30
N ALA A 174 -2.53 9.94 -2.05
CA ALA A 174 -3.58 10.78 -1.47
C ALA A 174 -3.07 12.17 -1.06
N ILE A 175 -1.74 12.37 -1.00
CA ILE A 175 -1.16 13.68 -0.71
C ILE A 175 -1.38 14.61 -1.90
N GLY A 176 -1.84 15.83 -1.63
CA GLY A 176 -2.09 16.86 -2.66
C GLY A 176 -3.46 16.78 -3.34
N CYS A 177 -4.32 15.79 -3.01
CA CYS A 177 -5.69 15.78 -3.51
C CYS A 177 -6.49 16.99 -3.01
N LYS A 178 -7.24 17.62 -3.91
CA LYS A 178 -8.15 18.73 -3.58
C LYS A 178 -9.45 18.18 -3.03
N LEU A 179 -9.82 18.64 -1.85
CA LEU A 179 -11.04 18.22 -1.14
C LEU A 179 -12.06 19.36 -1.08
N PRO A 180 -13.36 19.04 -0.97
CA PRO A 180 -14.37 20.06 -0.74
C PRO A 180 -14.05 20.88 0.51
N PRO A 181 -14.43 22.17 0.56
CA PRO A 181 -14.16 23.05 1.69
C PRO A 181 -14.84 22.55 2.98
N LYS A 182 -14.21 22.84 4.12
CA LYS A 182 -14.81 22.56 5.43
C LYS A 182 -15.77 23.70 5.76
N LYS A 183 -17.06 23.48 5.54
CA LYS A 183 -18.08 24.47 5.98
C LYS A 183 -18.26 24.33 7.48
N ALA A 184 -17.90 25.36 8.24
CA ALA A 184 -18.29 25.47 9.64
C ALA A 184 -19.81 25.66 9.70
N ARG A 185 -20.49 24.92 10.56
CA ARG A 185 -21.88 25.17 10.89
C ARG A 185 -21.88 26.12 12.09
N GLU A 186 -22.47 27.29 11.93
CA GLU A 186 -22.76 28.12 13.10
C GLU A 186 -23.63 27.32 14.06
N MET A 187 -23.19 27.22 15.32
CA MET A 187 -23.99 26.61 16.37
C MET A 187 -25.02 27.67 16.81
N GLN A 188 -26.27 27.37 16.57
CA GLN A 188 -27.34 28.14 17.22
C GLN A 188 -27.37 27.75 18.71
N VAL A 189 -26.95 28.67 19.57
CA VAL A 189 -27.10 28.52 21.00
C VAL A 189 -28.57 28.84 21.33
N LEU A 190 -29.31 27.83 21.78
CA LEU A 190 -30.63 28.04 22.36
C LEU A 190 -30.42 28.80 23.67
N THR A 191 -30.62 30.11 23.65
CA THR A 191 -30.81 30.91 24.89
C THR A 191 -32.16 30.57 25.45
N ARG A 192 -32.19 30.26 26.76
CA ARG A 192 -33.42 30.11 27.57
C ARG A 192 -34.10 31.47 27.71
#